data_a6acf6153fc5e9beb84078f24b84bc1a
#
_entry.id   a6acf6153fc5e9beb84078f24b84bc1a
#
_cell.length_a   1.000
_cell.length_b   1.000
_cell.length_c   1.000
_cell.angle_alpha   90.00
_cell.angle_beta   90.00
_cell.angle_gamma   90.00
#
_symmetry.space_group_name_H-M   'P 1'
#
loop_
_entity.id
_entity.type
_entity.pdbx_description
1 polymer ?
#
loop_
_entity_poly.entity_id
_entity_poly.type
_entity_poly.pdbx_seq_one_letter_code
_entity_poly.pdbx_strand_id
1 'polypeptide(L)'
;MLGGGNVIRYLRYFTFPWKVFLHRKKYDCILGWQQFYAINFAFYCRLFHVRKTNKVVAFNFTYKRKGGFLGKLYDRYMRFALCSDYIDYFHVLSCNYAESCSKDLNIPIEKFIITTFGVPDIYDQWKNSKVQEKDYTLSIGRSNRDFDFLVRAWKRPCLQDHKLVIISDIYHPKETLPGNVRLINNVVGDASFPWIANSNMMIIPIDDGSICSGDTVLLNGMLMKKPVIVTKPSTLAEMYIEDGEDGRTIEKNEEVFSREIATLLNDKTECQRLGDNARKKYLAHFSRFQLGKQNTAIFEKVEFEMNSKYLK
;
A
#
# COMPACT_ATOMS: atom_id res chain seq x y z
N MET A 1 15.62 6.73 20.90
CA MET A 1 16.10 8.08 20.49
C MET A 1 15.73 8.29 19.04
N LEU A 2 14.96 9.32 18.71
CA LEU A 2 14.66 9.66 17.31
C LEU A 2 15.96 10.21 16.71
N GLY A 3 16.54 9.52 15.72
CA GLY A 3 17.74 10.00 15.02
C GLY A 3 17.50 11.37 14.37
N GLY A 4 18.50 12.23 14.33
CA GLY A 4 18.40 13.64 13.88
C GLY A 4 17.70 13.85 12.53
N GLY A 5 17.75 12.87 11.61
CA GLY A 5 17.02 12.93 10.34
C GLY A 5 15.49 12.92 10.48
N ASN A 6 14.96 12.30 11.53
CA ASN A 6 13.51 12.30 11.77
C ASN A 6 13.01 13.65 12.28
N VAL A 7 13.76 14.30 13.16
CA VAL A 7 13.40 15.63 13.69
C VAL A 7 13.34 16.67 12.57
N ILE A 8 14.35 16.70 11.68
CA ILE A 8 14.38 17.61 10.53
C ILE A 8 13.19 17.36 9.60
N ARG A 9 12.81 16.10 9.37
CA ARG A 9 11.64 15.75 8.55
C ARG A 9 10.34 16.28 9.16
N TYR A 10 10.14 16.12 10.47
CA TYR A 10 8.94 16.63 11.15
C TYR A 10 8.88 18.17 11.14
N LEU A 11 10.00 18.84 11.34
CA LEU A 11 10.04 20.29 11.21
C LEU A 11 9.68 20.79 9.82
N ARG A 12 10.07 20.06 8.76
CA ARG A 12 9.70 20.40 7.37
C ARG A 12 8.21 20.35 7.12
N TYR A 13 7.46 19.48 7.82
CA TYR A 13 5.99 19.43 7.68
C TYR A 13 5.30 20.71 8.13
N PHE A 14 5.95 21.53 8.97
CA PHE A 14 5.45 22.83 9.41
C PHE A 14 6.10 23.99 8.64
N THR A 15 7.41 23.99 8.53
CA THR A 15 8.15 25.14 7.96
C THR A 15 7.92 25.31 6.46
N PHE A 16 7.80 24.22 5.70
CA PHE A 16 7.57 24.32 4.26
C PHE A 16 6.14 24.83 3.94
N PRO A 17 5.06 24.27 4.49
CA PRO A 17 3.72 24.84 4.31
C PRO A 17 3.58 26.28 4.79
N TRP A 18 4.33 26.68 5.81
CA TRP A 18 4.39 28.07 6.24
C TRP A 18 4.92 28.97 5.13
N LYS A 19 6.01 28.59 4.47
CA LYS A 19 6.54 29.34 3.31
C LYS A 19 5.53 29.41 2.17
N VAL A 20 4.86 28.30 1.86
CA VAL A 20 3.81 28.25 0.84
C VAL A 20 2.64 29.18 1.24
N PHE A 21 2.23 29.15 2.50
CA PHE A 21 1.18 30.04 3.04
C PHE A 21 1.51 31.51 2.85
N LEU A 22 2.73 31.95 3.14
CA LEU A 22 3.17 33.33 2.94
C LEU A 22 3.11 33.76 1.47
N HIS A 23 3.35 32.82 0.55
CA HIS A 23 3.33 33.08 -0.89
C HIS A 23 2.06 32.55 -1.59
N ARG A 24 1.02 32.22 -0.84
CA ARG A 24 -0.19 31.55 -1.35
C ARG A 24 -0.85 32.22 -2.56
N LYS A 25 -0.77 33.54 -2.65
CA LYS A 25 -1.36 34.31 -3.77
C LYS A 25 -0.63 34.08 -5.12
N LYS A 26 0.53 33.41 -5.10
CA LYS A 26 1.29 33.07 -6.33
C LYS A 26 0.87 31.72 -6.93
N TYR A 27 0.01 31.00 -6.26
CA TYR A 27 -0.38 29.63 -6.68
C TYR A 27 -1.89 29.53 -6.80
N ASP A 28 -2.38 28.94 -7.88
CA ASP A 28 -3.81 28.64 -8.05
C ASP A 28 -4.17 27.31 -7.40
N CYS A 29 -3.27 26.34 -7.45
CA CYS A 29 -3.45 25.02 -6.86
C CYS A 29 -2.24 24.62 -5.98
N ILE A 30 -2.51 23.92 -4.89
CA ILE A 30 -1.52 23.38 -3.96
C ILE A 30 -1.74 21.89 -3.81
N LEU A 31 -0.75 21.11 -4.27
CA LEU A 31 -0.76 19.67 -4.22
C LEU A 31 0.20 19.18 -3.13
N GLY A 32 -0.35 18.70 -2.03
CA GLY A 32 0.44 18.13 -0.95
C GLY A 32 0.67 16.64 -1.15
N TRP A 33 1.71 16.24 -1.93
CA TRP A 33 2.03 14.82 -2.17
C TRP A 33 2.15 14.00 -0.89
N GLN A 34 2.73 14.58 0.15
CA GLN A 34 2.65 14.09 1.51
C GLN A 34 1.60 14.92 2.25
N GLN A 35 0.56 14.26 2.73
CA GLN A 35 -0.66 14.91 3.26
C GLN A 35 -0.41 16.08 4.23
N PHE A 36 0.61 15.98 5.09
CA PHE A 36 0.89 17.02 6.10
C PHE A 36 1.28 18.36 5.50
N TYR A 37 1.73 18.42 4.24
CA TYR A 37 1.97 19.69 3.57
C TYR A 37 0.65 20.44 3.28
N ALA A 38 -0.34 19.73 2.76
CA ALA A 38 -1.67 20.31 2.52
C ALA A 38 -2.42 20.60 3.84
N ILE A 39 -2.35 19.68 4.81
CA ILE A 39 -3.01 19.81 6.11
C ILE A 39 -2.46 21.03 6.87
N ASN A 40 -1.14 21.20 6.94
CA ASN A 40 -0.54 22.34 7.63
C ASN A 40 -0.77 23.65 6.89
N PHE A 41 -0.83 23.64 5.57
CA PHE A 41 -1.23 24.82 4.81
C PHE A 41 -2.67 25.25 5.16
N ALA A 42 -3.61 24.29 5.16
CA ALA A 42 -5.00 24.54 5.55
C ALA A 42 -5.11 25.01 7.02
N PHE A 43 -4.32 24.40 7.91
CA PHE A 43 -4.22 24.83 9.31
C PHE A 43 -3.85 26.32 9.43
N TYR A 44 -2.82 26.77 8.71
CA TYR A 44 -2.42 28.18 8.73
C TYR A 44 -3.49 29.06 8.11
N CYS A 45 -4.10 28.66 7.00
CA CYS A 45 -5.18 29.44 6.38
C CYS A 45 -6.35 29.62 7.34
N ARG A 46 -6.75 28.59 8.08
CA ARG A 46 -7.81 28.65 9.08
C ARG A 46 -7.42 29.47 10.31
N LEU A 47 -6.19 29.27 10.80
CA LEU A 47 -5.68 30.00 11.97
C LEU A 47 -5.64 31.51 11.77
N PHE A 48 -5.25 31.94 10.57
CA PHE A 48 -5.14 33.37 10.24
C PHE A 48 -6.40 33.91 9.51
N HIS A 49 -7.47 33.11 9.42
CA HIS A 49 -8.76 33.49 8.80
C HIS A 49 -8.61 34.14 7.43
N VAL A 50 -7.67 33.64 6.60
CA VAL A 50 -7.43 34.23 5.28
C VAL A 50 -8.50 33.81 4.27
N ARG A 51 -8.80 34.69 3.30
CA ARG A 51 -9.69 34.31 2.19
C ARG A 51 -9.07 33.16 1.39
N LYS A 52 -9.88 32.15 1.09
CA LYS A 52 -9.48 31.02 0.24
C LYS A 52 -9.26 31.51 -1.20
N THR A 53 -8.07 31.29 -1.72
CA THR A 53 -7.67 31.65 -3.09
C THR A 53 -7.18 30.49 -3.89
N ASN A 54 -6.86 29.35 -3.23
CA ASN A 54 -6.22 28.20 -3.83
C ASN A 54 -7.16 26.98 -3.82
N LYS A 55 -7.03 26.10 -4.81
CA LYS A 55 -7.44 24.72 -4.71
C LYS A 55 -6.38 23.91 -3.97
N VAL A 56 -6.77 23.05 -3.06
CA VAL A 56 -5.85 22.26 -2.21
C VAL A 56 -6.21 20.79 -2.26
N VAL A 57 -5.25 19.95 -2.65
CA VAL A 57 -5.38 18.50 -2.68
C VAL A 57 -4.38 17.86 -1.72
N ALA A 58 -4.86 17.09 -0.75
CA ALA A 58 -4.05 16.31 0.17
C ALA A 58 -3.87 14.88 -0.39
N PHE A 59 -2.70 14.60 -0.99
CA PHE A 59 -2.36 13.29 -1.52
C PHE A 59 -1.94 12.30 -0.44
N ASN A 60 -2.21 11.01 -0.69
CA ASN A 60 -1.89 9.90 0.20
C ASN A 60 -2.44 10.13 1.61
N PHE A 61 -3.71 10.57 1.67
CA PHE A 61 -4.36 10.89 2.93
C PHE A 61 -4.55 9.65 3.78
N THR A 62 -4.04 9.72 5.00
CA THR A 62 -4.24 8.71 6.03
C THR A 62 -4.53 9.36 7.37
N TYR A 63 -5.52 8.85 8.07
CA TYR A 63 -5.87 9.28 9.41
C TYR A 63 -6.01 8.07 10.33
N LYS A 64 -5.37 8.13 11.48
CA LYS A 64 -5.53 7.12 12.52
C LYS A 64 -5.77 7.82 13.86
N ARG A 65 -6.84 7.47 14.54
CA ARG A 65 -7.09 7.95 15.90
C ARG A 65 -5.97 7.47 16.82
N LYS A 66 -5.50 8.36 17.67
CA LYS A 66 -4.48 8.06 18.67
C LYS A 66 -5.10 8.14 20.05
N GLY A 67 -4.71 7.23 20.94
CA GLY A 67 -5.19 7.18 22.33
C GLY A 67 -4.48 8.20 23.25
N GLY A 68 -5.04 8.37 24.46
CA GLY A 68 -4.46 9.21 25.50
C GLY A 68 -4.60 10.72 25.26
N PHE A 69 -3.99 11.51 26.15
CA PHE A 69 -4.08 12.99 26.12
C PHE A 69 -3.47 13.58 24.84
N LEU A 70 -2.28 13.13 24.45
CA LEU A 70 -1.62 13.60 23.22
C LEU A 70 -2.42 13.19 21.98
N GLY A 71 -3.13 12.05 22.02
CA GLY A 71 -4.03 11.63 20.94
C GLY A 71 -5.22 12.57 20.79
N LYS A 72 -5.82 13.02 21.87
CA LYS A 72 -6.91 14.02 21.84
C LYS A 72 -6.44 15.38 21.27
N LEU A 73 -5.24 15.80 21.63
CA LEU A 73 -4.65 17.03 21.08
C LEU A 73 -4.39 16.91 19.58
N TYR A 74 -3.85 15.76 19.15
CA TYR A 74 -3.64 15.45 17.74
C TYR A 74 -4.98 15.40 16.96
N ASP A 75 -6.02 14.77 17.50
CA ASP A 75 -7.34 14.74 16.87
C ASP A 75 -7.93 16.14 16.73
N ARG A 76 -7.82 16.97 17.76
CA ARG A 76 -8.29 18.37 17.73
C ARG A 76 -7.55 19.19 16.65
N TYR A 77 -6.24 19.02 16.56
CA TYR A 77 -5.42 19.67 15.53
C TYR A 77 -5.83 19.20 14.12
N MET A 78 -5.96 17.89 13.92
CA MET A 78 -6.36 17.33 12.63
C MET A 78 -7.75 17.82 12.23
N ARG A 79 -8.74 17.72 13.10
CA ARG A 79 -10.10 18.21 12.81
C ARG A 79 -10.13 19.71 12.54
N PHE A 80 -9.32 20.50 13.24
CA PHE A 80 -9.21 21.93 12.96
C PHE A 80 -8.73 22.22 11.54
N ALA A 81 -7.81 21.44 10.99
CA ALA A 81 -7.33 21.62 9.61
C ALA A 81 -8.26 20.95 8.57
N LEU A 82 -8.65 19.69 8.81
CA LEU A 82 -9.36 18.85 7.85
C LEU A 82 -10.82 19.25 7.64
N CYS A 83 -11.54 19.60 8.73
CA CYS A 83 -12.94 20.05 8.67
C CYS A 83 -13.04 21.52 8.32
N SER A 84 -12.15 22.01 7.49
CA SER A 84 -12.15 23.38 6.97
C SER A 84 -12.42 23.38 5.47
N ASP A 85 -12.88 24.51 4.95
CA ASP A 85 -13.09 24.66 3.51
C ASP A 85 -11.80 24.90 2.73
N TYR A 86 -10.65 24.89 3.42
CA TYR A 86 -9.35 25.12 2.77
C TYR A 86 -8.82 23.91 2.03
N ILE A 87 -9.25 22.67 2.35
CA ILE A 87 -8.91 21.48 1.59
C ILE A 87 -10.11 21.12 0.69
N ASP A 88 -9.85 21.05 -0.62
CA ASP A 88 -10.87 20.70 -1.60
C ASP A 88 -11.00 19.20 -1.71
N TYR A 89 -9.86 18.48 -1.80
CA TYR A 89 -9.84 17.04 -2.03
C TYR A 89 -8.83 16.30 -1.16
N PHE A 90 -9.22 15.10 -0.75
CA PHE A 90 -8.40 14.11 -0.06
C PHE A 90 -8.21 12.90 -0.98
N HIS A 91 -7.00 12.66 -1.41
CA HIS A 91 -6.69 11.50 -2.23
C HIS A 91 -6.41 10.28 -1.34
N VAL A 92 -7.13 9.20 -1.59
CA VAL A 92 -7.02 7.92 -0.88
C VAL A 92 -6.96 6.75 -1.88
N LEU A 93 -6.55 5.57 -1.40
CA LEU A 93 -6.36 4.39 -2.25
C LEU A 93 -7.50 3.37 -2.15
N SER A 94 -8.53 3.63 -1.32
CA SER A 94 -9.62 2.67 -1.08
C SER A 94 -10.95 3.38 -0.85
N CYS A 95 -12.03 2.86 -1.45
CA CYS A 95 -13.40 3.31 -1.22
C CYS A 95 -13.80 3.13 0.25
N ASN A 96 -13.58 1.94 0.81
CA ASN A 96 -13.92 1.63 2.20
C ASN A 96 -13.20 2.57 3.17
N TYR A 97 -11.94 2.93 2.85
CA TYR A 97 -11.18 3.87 3.66
C TYR A 97 -11.72 5.30 3.53
N ALA A 98 -12.13 5.73 2.32
CA ALA A 98 -12.78 7.01 2.10
C ALA A 98 -14.07 7.14 2.93
N GLU A 99 -14.91 6.11 2.90
CA GLU A 99 -16.16 6.06 3.67
C GLU A 99 -15.91 6.11 5.18
N SER A 100 -14.93 5.34 5.66
CA SER A 100 -14.54 5.35 7.08
C SER A 100 -14.06 6.74 7.50
N CYS A 101 -13.18 7.36 6.74
CA CYS A 101 -12.67 8.70 7.01
C CYS A 101 -13.77 9.77 6.92
N SER A 102 -14.68 9.65 5.95
CA SER A 102 -15.83 10.54 5.79
C SER A 102 -16.69 10.53 7.05
N LYS A 103 -17.06 9.34 7.54
CA LYS A 103 -17.84 9.16 8.77
C LYS A 103 -17.10 9.65 10.01
N ASP A 104 -15.85 9.23 10.18
CA ASP A 104 -15.05 9.52 11.37
C ASP A 104 -14.73 11.02 11.53
N LEU A 105 -14.48 11.70 10.44
CA LEU A 105 -14.08 13.12 10.41
C LEU A 105 -15.24 14.06 10.08
N ASN A 106 -16.42 13.53 9.73
CA ASN A 106 -17.56 14.30 9.21
C ASN A 106 -17.15 15.19 8.01
N ILE A 107 -16.44 14.59 7.05
CA ILE A 107 -16.05 15.22 5.80
C ILE A 107 -16.93 14.65 4.68
N PRO A 108 -17.53 15.48 3.81
CA PRO A 108 -18.33 15.00 2.70
C PRO A 108 -17.56 14.00 1.81
N ILE A 109 -18.22 12.89 1.44
CA ILE A 109 -17.58 11.81 0.69
C ILE A 109 -17.10 12.27 -0.70
N GLU A 110 -17.76 13.22 -1.31
CA GLU A 110 -17.38 13.82 -2.60
C GLU A 110 -16.05 14.59 -2.57
N LYS A 111 -15.54 14.92 -1.38
CA LYS A 111 -14.17 15.45 -1.22
C LYS A 111 -13.09 14.37 -1.29
N PHE A 112 -13.46 13.09 -1.29
CA PHE A 112 -12.48 12.01 -1.43
C PHE A 112 -12.32 11.62 -2.89
N ILE A 113 -11.09 11.62 -3.37
CA ILE A 113 -10.71 11.13 -4.69
C ILE A 113 -9.95 9.83 -4.50
N ILE A 114 -10.42 8.79 -5.18
CA ILE A 114 -9.87 7.45 -5.04
C ILE A 114 -9.08 7.13 -6.30
N THR A 115 -7.82 6.67 -6.12
CA THR A 115 -7.02 6.07 -7.19
C THR A 115 -6.47 4.74 -6.72
N THR A 116 -5.93 3.97 -7.65
CA THR A 116 -5.19 2.75 -7.32
C THR A 116 -3.72 3.08 -7.05
N PHE A 117 -3.06 2.26 -6.25
CA PHE A 117 -1.60 2.31 -6.14
C PHE A 117 -0.98 1.74 -7.42
N GLY A 118 0.19 2.25 -7.81
CA GLY A 118 0.86 1.80 -9.03
C GLY A 118 2.36 1.66 -8.87
N VAL A 119 2.91 0.58 -9.40
CA VAL A 119 4.36 0.32 -9.45
C VAL A 119 4.87 0.34 -10.90
N PRO A 120 6.18 0.62 -11.14
CA PRO A 120 6.73 0.60 -12.49
C PRO A 120 6.71 -0.83 -13.06
N ASP A 121 6.45 -0.94 -14.36
CA ASP A 121 6.57 -2.20 -15.06
C ASP A 121 8.04 -2.48 -15.40
N ILE A 122 8.61 -3.43 -14.69
CA ILE A 122 10.00 -3.85 -14.84
C ILE A 122 10.10 -5.35 -15.17
N TYR A 123 9.00 -5.94 -15.68
CA TYR A 123 8.94 -7.35 -16.04
C TYR A 123 10.06 -7.77 -16.98
N ASP A 124 10.27 -7.02 -18.07
CA ASP A 124 11.27 -7.36 -19.08
C ASP A 124 12.70 -7.27 -18.54
N GLN A 125 12.95 -6.44 -17.54
CA GLN A 125 14.24 -6.32 -16.88
C GLN A 125 14.60 -7.56 -16.07
N TRP A 126 13.61 -8.21 -15.44
CA TRP A 126 13.87 -9.26 -14.45
C TRP A 126 13.35 -10.65 -14.80
N LYS A 127 12.48 -10.81 -15.82
CA LYS A 127 11.86 -12.09 -16.19
C LYS A 127 12.87 -13.23 -16.48
N ASN A 128 14.05 -12.89 -16.94
CA ASN A 128 15.12 -13.86 -17.28
C ASN A 128 16.23 -13.92 -16.21
N SER A 129 16.06 -13.23 -15.08
CA SER A 129 17.00 -13.29 -13.98
C SER A 129 17.03 -14.69 -13.35
N LYS A 130 18.13 -15.04 -12.70
CA LYS A 130 18.32 -16.35 -12.08
C LYS A 130 18.77 -16.21 -10.64
N VAL A 131 18.32 -17.15 -9.81
CA VAL A 131 18.82 -17.41 -8.46
C VAL A 131 19.27 -18.88 -8.36
N GLN A 132 20.08 -19.20 -7.36
CA GLN A 132 20.53 -20.58 -7.17
C GLN A 132 19.43 -21.51 -6.68
N GLU A 133 18.46 -20.97 -5.91
CA GLU A 133 17.32 -21.71 -5.39
C GLU A 133 16.34 -22.04 -6.50
N LYS A 134 15.72 -23.23 -6.44
CA LYS A 134 14.74 -23.71 -7.42
C LYS A 134 13.54 -24.29 -6.69
N ASP A 135 12.40 -24.25 -7.39
CA ASP A 135 11.16 -24.89 -6.95
C ASP A 135 10.74 -24.47 -5.53
N TYR A 136 10.56 -23.17 -5.33
CA TYR A 136 10.20 -22.61 -4.02
C TYR A 136 8.99 -21.69 -4.08
N THR A 137 8.27 -21.65 -2.99
CA THR A 137 7.29 -20.62 -2.67
C THR A 137 8.01 -19.45 -1.99
N LEU A 138 7.62 -18.22 -2.31
CA LEU A 138 8.27 -17.03 -1.79
C LEU A 138 7.35 -16.23 -0.87
N SER A 139 7.87 -15.76 0.24
CA SER A 139 7.22 -14.75 1.07
C SER A 139 8.19 -13.63 1.40
N ILE A 140 7.80 -12.38 1.09
CA ILE A 140 8.65 -11.20 1.30
C ILE A 140 7.90 -10.17 2.13
N GLY A 141 8.59 -9.52 3.07
CA GLY A 141 8.04 -8.36 3.76
C GLY A 141 8.77 -7.99 5.04
N ARG A 142 8.41 -6.80 5.56
CA ARG A 142 8.99 -6.24 6.79
C ARG A 142 7.92 -5.98 7.86
N SER A 143 6.77 -5.47 7.49
CA SER A 143 5.72 -5.06 8.43
C SER A 143 4.43 -5.84 8.18
N ASN A 144 3.67 -6.08 9.22
CA ASN A 144 2.37 -6.74 9.18
C ASN A 144 2.42 -8.12 8.50
N ARG A 145 3.44 -8.92 8.84
CA ARG A 145 3.63 -10.29 8.32
C ARG A 145 3.67 -11.29 9.46
N ASP A 146 2.81 -12.30 9.39
CA ASP A 146 2.84 -13.45 10.29
C ASP A 146 3.66 -14.59 9.67
N PHE A 147 4.97 -14.42 9.65
CA PHE A 147 5.87 -15.46 9.17
C PHE A 147 5.88 -16.70 10.08
N ASP A 148 5.63 -16.52 11.37
CA ASP A 148 5.53 -17.66 12.29
C ASP A 148 4.37 -18.60 11.90
N PHE A 149 3.23 -18.03 11.45
CA PHE A 149 2.14 -18.81 10.87
C PHE A 149 2.61 -19.62 9.65
N LEU A 150 3.33 -19.01 8.70
CA LEU A 150 3.85 -19.74 7.54
C LEU A 150 4.80 -20.87 7.95
N VAL A 151 5.71 -20.62 8.89
CA VAL A 151 6.63 -21.63 9.39
C VAL A 151 5.86 -22.81 9.98
N ARG A 152 4.81 -22.58 10.76
CA ARG A 152 3.96 -23.66 11.30
C ARG A 152 3.22 -24.41 10.20
N ALA A 153 2.69 -23.70 9.20
CA ALA A 153 2.03 -24.33 8.05
C ALA A 153 3.01 -25.23 7.26
N TRP A 154 4.26 -24.82 7.09
CA TRP A 154 5.28 -25.62 6.40
C TRP A 154 5.83 -26.83 7.19
N LYS A 155 5.50 -26.93 8.46
CA LYS A 155 5.74 -28.17 9.27
C LYS A 155 4.71 -29.26 8.98
N ARG A 156 3.60 -28.95 8.28
CA ARG A 156 2.56 -29.92 7.95
C ARG A 156 3.03 -30.95 6.92
N PRO A 157 2.64 -32.25 7.02
CA PRO A 157 3.10 -33.30 6.11
C PRO A 157 2.88 -33.00 4.63
N CYS A 158 1.78 -32.36 4.26
CA CYS A 158 1.46 -32.04 2.86
C CYS A 158 2.40 -30.99 2.22
N LEU A 159 3.20 -30.28 3.01
CA LEU A 159 4.16 -29.28 2.54
C LEU A 159 5.64 -29.70 2.76
N GLN A 160 5.92 -30.90 3.27
CA GLN A 160 7.29 -31.31 3.60
C GLN A 160 8.23 -31.35 2.40
N ASP A 161 7.71 -31.70 1.22
CA ASP A 161 8.50 -31.76 -0.03
C ASP A 161 8.53 -30.39 -0.77
N HIS A 162 7.86 -29.38 -0.25
CA HIS A 162 7.81 -28.05 -0.83
C HIS A 162 8.68 -27.07 -0.08
N LYS A 163 9.47 -26.30 -0.80
CA LYS A 163 10.35 -25.29 -0.20
C LYS A 163 9.65 -23.96 0.00
N LEU A 164 9.93 -23.30 1.14
CA LEU A 164 9.56 -21.92 1.41
C LEU A 164 10.83 -21.08 1.57
N VAL A 165 10.89 -19.98 0.84
CA VAL A 165 11.88 -18.93 1.05
C VAL A 165 11.18 -17.72 1.67
N ILE A 166 11.67 -17.29 2.82
CA ILE A 166 11.24 -16.06 3.48
C ILE A 166 12.33 -15.02 3.31
N ILE A 167 11.98 -13.84 2.78
CA ILE A 167 12.90 -12.70 2.66
C ILE A 167 12.43 -11.61 3.60
N SER A 168 13.18 -11.39 4.68
CA SER A 168 12.90 -10.32 5.65
C SER A 168 14.16 -9.99 6.46
N ASP A 169 14.49 -8.72 6.53
CA ASP A 169 15.62 -8.20 7.30
C ASP A 169 15.30 -7.93 8.78
N ILE A 170 14.04 -8.10 9.16
CA ILE A 170 13.56 -7.84 10.54
C ILE A 170 12.89 -9.04 11.20
N TYR A 171 12.66 -10.11 10.45
CA TYR A 171 12.04 -11.31 11.02
C TYR A 171 13.08 -12.13 11.76
N HIS A 172 12.76 -12.48 13.00
CA HIS A 172 13.54 -13.39 13.85
C HIS A 172 12.63 -14.57 14.22
N PRO A 173 12.90 -15.77 13.70
CA PRO A 173 12.09 -16.95 14.03
C PRO A 173 12.07 -17.23 15.52
N LYS A 174 10.88 -17.49 16.08
CA LYS A 174 10.72 -17.88 17.48
C LYS A 174 11.14 -19.34 17.75
N GLU A 175 11.16 -20.14 16.69
CA GLU A 175 11.51 -21.55 16.73
C GLU A 175 12.52 -21.90 15.63
N THR A 176 13.19 -23.03 15.78
CA THR A 176 14.05 -23.57 14.72
C THR A 176 13.24 -23.79 13.45
N LEU A 177 13.74 -23.26 12.32
CA LEU A 177 13.12 -23.45 11.02
C LEU A 177 13.24 -24.93 10.58
N PRO A 178 12.17 -25.50 10.00
CA PRO A 178 12.24 -26.82 9.40
C PRO A 178 13.16 -26.79 8.15
N GLY A 179 13.70 -27.94 7.77
CA GLY A 179 14.71 -28.05 6.69
C GLY A 179 14.25 -27.58 5.32
N ASN A 180 12.95 -27.52 5.08
CA ASN A 180 12.31 -27.01 3.85
C ASN A 180 11.98 -25.50 3.90
N VAL A 181 12.35 -24.78 4.98
CA VAL A 181 12.14 -23.33 5.12
C VAL A 181 13.49 -22.62 5.23
N ARG A 182 13.73 -21.66 4.35
CA ARG A 182 14.96 -20.85 4.33
C ARG A 182 14.61 -19.37 4.59
N LEU A 183 15.32 -18.76 5.54
CA LEU A 183 15.26 -17.32 5.79
C LEU A 183 16.46 -16.62 5.14
N ILE A 184 16.18 -15.52 4.42
CA ILE A 184 17.18 -14.64 3.81
C ILE A 184 16.94 -13.23 4.34
N ASN A 185 17.95 -12.62 4.95
CA ASN A 185 17.82 -11.33 5.62
C ASN A 185 18.64 -10.20 4.98
N ASN A 186 19.40 -10.49 3.95
CA ASN A 186 20.29 -9.53 3.27
C ASN A 186 19.81 -9.14 1.85
N VAL A 187 18.56 -9.44 1.49
CA VAL A 187 17.97 -9.08 0.20
C VAL A 187 16.97 -7.96 0.42
N VAL A 188 17.23 -6.78 -0.18
CA VAL A 188 16.38 -5.59 -0.06
C VAL A 188 16.20 -4.91 -1.42
N GLY A 189 15.10 -4.20 -1.60
CA GLY A 189 14.81 -3.43 -2.81
C GLY A 189 14.81 -4.28 -4.07
N ASP A 190 15.47 -3.80 -5.13
CA ASP A 190 15.48 -4.45 -6.44
C ASP A 190 16.14 -5.82 -6.45
N ALA A 191 17.03 -6.12 -5.50
CA ALA A 191 17.62 -7.45 -5.33
C ALA A 191 16.58 -8.55 -5.03
N SER A 192 15.35 -8.20 -4.68
CA SER A 192 14.25 -9.14 -4.48
C SER A 192 13.62 -9.64 -5.79
N PHE A 193 13.74 -8.90 -6.90
CA PHE A 193 13.07 -9.27 -8.15
C PHE A 193 13.55 -10.60 -8.75
N PRO A 194 14.85 -10.95 -8.75
CA PRO A 194 15.28 -12.29 -9.17
C PRO A 194 14.58 -13.40 -8.37
N TRP A 195 14.36 -13.20 -7.07
CA TRP A 195 13.68 -14.17 -6.21
C TRP A 195 12.18 -14.25 -6.56
N ILE A 196 11.53 -13.12 -6.85
CA ILE A 196 10.14 -13.11 -7.30
C ILE A 196 10.03 -13.83 -8.65
N ALA A 197 10.88 -13.48 -9.61
CA ALA A 197 10.85 -14.04 -10.96
C ALA A 197 10.99 -15.57 -11.00
N ASN A 198 11.75 -16.15 -10.09
CA ASN A 198 12.05 -17.59 -10.06
C ASN A 198 11.16 -18.37 -9.07
N SER A 199 10.30 -17.73 -8.29
CA SER A 199 9.37 -18.44 -7.39
C SER A 199 8.21 -19.09 -8.16
N ASN A 200 7.65 -20.15 -7.59
CA ASN A 200 6.43 -20.79 -8.12
C ASN A 200 5.19 -19.95 -7.81
N MET A 201 5.13 -19.36 -6.63
CA MET A 201 4.08 -18.46 -6.16
C MET A 201 4.58 -17.54 -5.06
N MET A 202 3.82 -16.50 -4.76
CA MET A 202 4.07 -15.61 -3.63
C MET A 202 2.98 -15.71 -2.58
N ILE A 203 3.38 -15.72 -1.30
CA ILE A 203 2.43 -15.72 -0.18
C ILE A 203 2.67 -14.47 0.67
N ILE A 204 1.59 -13.79 1.01
CA ILE A 204 1.58 -12.63 1.89
C ILE A 204 0.76 -12.98 3.14
N PRO A 205 1.41 -13.45 4.20
CA PRO A 205 0.73 -13.81 5.45
C PRO A 205 0.48 -12.53 6.25
N ILE A 206 -0.75 -12.03 6.23
CA ILE A 206 -1.11 -10.82 6.95
C ILE A 206 -1.26 -11.11 8.45
N ASP A 207 -0.68 -10.27 9.29
CA ASP A 207 -0.81 -10.36 10.74
C ASP A 207 -2.10 -9.68 11.21
N ASP A 208 -2.24 -8.38 10.97
CA ASP A 208 -3.46 -7.60 11.26
C ASP A 208 -4.20 -7.30 9.94
N GLY A 209 -5.33 -7.97 9.71
CA GLY A 209 -6.14 -7.83 8.51
C GLY A 209 -6.80 -6.46 8.32
N SER A 210 -6.90 -5.67 9.38
CA SER A 210 -7.45 -4.30 9.32
C SER A 210 -6.48 -3.28 8.71
N ILE A 211 -5.20 -3.64 8.60
CA ILE A 211 -4.14 -2.77 8.07
C ILE A 211 -3.85 -3.15 6.63
N CYS A 212 -4.09 -2.24 5.69
CA CYS A 212 -3.62 -2.41 4.32
C CYS A 212 -2.09 -2.22 4.31
N SER A 213 -1.37 -3.32 4.13
CA SER A 213 0.09 -3.34 4.12
C SER A 213 0.60 -4.44 3.21
N GLY A 214 1.44 -4.09 2.25
CA GLY A 214 2.03 -5.04 1.32
C GLY A 214 1.69 -4.81 -0.14
N ASP A 215 1.06 -3.70 -0.46
CA ASP A 215 0.67 -3.30 -1.82
C ASP A 215 1.82 -3.49 -2.81
N THR A 216 2.99 -2.94 -2.51
CA THR A 216 4.17 -3.06 -3.38
C THR A 216 4.58 -4.52 -3.60
N VAL A 217 4.57 -5.34 -2.56
CA VAL A 217 4.96 -6.75 -2.64
C VAL A 217 3.95 -7.53 -3.48
N LEU A 218 2.67 -7.30 -3.24
CA LEU A 218 1.57 -7.92 -3.99
C LEU A 218 1.67 -7.56 -5.48
N LEU A 219 1.78 -6.26 -5.78
CA LEU A 219 1.85 -5.78 -7.16
C LEU A 219 3.13 -6.25 -7.87
N ASN A 220 4.24 -6.42 -7.16
CA ASN A 220 5.47 -7.01 -7.71
C ASN A 220 5.27 -8.50 -8.07
N GLY A 221 4.48 -9.24 -7.30
CA GLY A 221 4.08 -10.60 -7.64
C GLY A 221 3.22 -10.63 -8.91
N MET A 222 2.17 -9.80 -8.97
CA MET A 222 1.31 -9.69 -10.13
C MET A 222 2.09 -9.29 -11.40
N LEU A 223 2.95 -8.27 -11.29
CA LEU A 223 3.76 -7.82 -12.43
C LEU A 223 4.69 -8.91 -12.95
N MET A 224 5.20 -9.79 -12.07
CA MET A 224 6.09 -10.90 -12.42
C MET A 224 5.34 -12.19 -12.78
N LYS A 225 4.02 -12.11 -13.05
CA LYS A 225 3.17 -13.26 -13.40
C LYS A 225 3.15 -14.36 -12.35
N LYS A 226 3.22 -14.01 -11.07
CA LYS A 226 3.16 -15.01 -10.00
C LYS A 226 1.75 -15.09 -9.43
N PRO A 227 1.22 -16.30 -9.17
CA PRO A 227 0.06 -16.43 -8.30
C PRO A 227 0.37 -15.77 -6.97
N VAL A 228 -0.45 -14.82 -6.53
CA VAL A 228 -0.31 -14.17 -5.24
C VAL A 228 -1.37 -14.69 -4.31
N ILE A 229 -0.95 -15.22 -3.17
CA ILE A 229 -1.83 -15.75 -2.13
C ILE A 229 -1.76 -14.82 -0.92
N VAL A 230 -2.91 -14.35 -0.46
CA VAL A 230 -3.01 -13.49 0.71
C VAL A 230 -3.87 -14.19 1.77
N THR A 231 -3.45 -14.17 3.04
CA THR A 231 -4.29 -14.70 4.12
C THR A 231 -5.45 -13.75 4.41
N LYS A 232 -6.65 -14.30 4.66
CA LYS A 232 -7.86 -13.54 5.01
C LYS A 232 -8.28 -13.78 6.47
N PRO A 233 -8.99 -12.80 7.11
CA PRO A 233 -9.47 -11.54 6.53
C PRO A 233 -8.32 -10.55 6.31
N SER A 234 -8.40 -9.75 5.24
CA SER A 234 -7.34 -8.79 4.92
C SER A 234 -7.83 -7.70 3.97
N THR A 235 -7.71 -6.45 4.40
CA THR A 235 -7.96 -5.27 3.54
C THR A 235 -7.10 -5.29 2.27
N LEU A 236 -5.86 -5.80 2.35
CA LEU A 236 -5.00 -5.96 1.18
C LEU A 236 -5.62 -6.93 0.16
N ALA A 237 -6.12 -8.10 0.63
CA ALA A 237 -6.76 -9.07 -0.24
C ALA A 237 -8.01 -8.49 -0.92
N GLU A 238 -8.88 -7.85 -0.14
CA GLU A 238 -10.12 -7.23 -0.62
C GLU A 238 -9.89 -6.16 -1.69
N MET A 239 -8.77 -5.42 -1.61
CA MET A 239 -8.45 -4.36 -2.56
C MET A 239 -7.87 -4.87 -3.88
N TYR A 240 -7.14 -5.97 -3.86
CA TYR A 240 -6.29 -6.35 -5.00
C TYR A 240 -6.61 -7.72 -5.61
N ILE A 241 -7.17 -8.65 -4.84
CA ILE A 241 -7.36 -10.05 -5.27
C ILE A 241 -8.83 -10.34 -5.54
N GLU A 242 -9.12 -10.86 -6.71
CA GLU A 242 -10.35 -11.56 -7.01
C GLU A 242 -10.08 -13.07 -6.87
N ASP A 243 -10.61 -13.64 -5.77
CA ASP A 243 -10.27 -14.99 -5.35
C ASP A 243 -10.61 -16.05 -6.43
N GLY A 244 -9.62 -16.85 -6.80
CA GLY A 244 -9.73 -17.84 -7.86
C GLY A 244 -9.56 -17.31 -9.28
N GLU A 245 -9.50 -15.99 -9.48
CA GLU A 245 -9.33 -15.39 -10.81
C GLU A 245 -7.89 -14.88 -11.05
N ASP A 246 -7.38 -14.03 -10.16
CA ASP A 246 -6.08 -13.40 -10.31
C ASP A 246 -5.15 -13.57 -9.08
N GLY A 247 -5.55 -14.44 -8.18
CA GLY A 247 -4.86 -14.83 -6.97
C GLY A 247 -5.74 -15.68 -6.09
N ARG A 248 -5.29 -15.95 -4.87
CA ARG A 248 -6.10 -16.68 -3.88
C ARG A 248 -6.11 -15.97 -2.55
N THR A 249 -7.25 -16.04 -1.88
CA THR A 249 -7.40 -15.61 -0.50
C THR A 249 -7.73 -16.80 0.38
N ILE A 250 -6.86 -17.15 1.30
CA ILE A 250 -6.98 -18.37 2.12
C ILE A 250 -7.10 -18.00 3.59
N GLU A 251 -7.96 -18.70 4.33
CA GLU A 251 -8.11 -18.50 5.77
C GLU A 251 -6.81 -18.76 6.53
N LYS A 252 -6.58 -17.96 7.57
CA LYS A 252 -5.43 -18.09 8.46
C LYS A 252 -5.62 -19.26 9.45
N ASN A 253 -5.80 -20.44 8.90
CA ASN A 253 -5.88 -21.72 9.59
C ASN A 253 -4.81 -22.64 9.02
N GLU A 254 -3.89 -23.14 9.82
CA GLU A 254 -2.72 -23.88 9.36
C GLU A 254 -3.06 -25.13 8.54
N GLU A 255 -4.11 -25.86 8.91
CA GLU A 255 -4.49 -27.08 8.22
C GLU A 255 -5.15 -26.80 6.87
N VAL A 256 -6.12 -25.89 6.84
CA VAL A 256 -6.80 -25.46 5.60
C VAL A 256 -5.79 -24.83 4.65
N PHE A 257 -4.99 -23.91 5.16
CA PHE A 257 -3.98 -23.18 4.40
C PHE A 257 -2.96 -24.13 3.77
N SER A 258 -2.37 -25.04 4.54
CA SER A 258 -1.34 -25.97 4.02
C SER A 258 -1.90 -26.88 2.93
N ARG A 259 -3.13 -27.34 3.09
CA ARG A 259 -3.79 -28.24 2.11
C ARG A 259 -4.08 -27.50 0.81
N GLU A 260 -4.63 -26.28 0.88
CA GLU A 260 -4.89 -25.48 -0.31
C GLU A 260 -3.59 -25.10 -1.04
N ILE A 261 -2.54 -24.73 -0.31
CA ILE A 261 -1.23 -24.44 -0.90
C ILE A 261 -0.62 -25.68 -1.56
N ALA A 262 -0.66 -26.84 -0.90
CA ALA A 262 -0.16 -28.09 -1.50
C ALA A 262 -0.92 -28.46 -2.79
N THR A 263 -2.24 -28.29 -2.79
CA THR A 263 -3.06 -28.50 -3.99
C THR A 263 -2.62 -27.58 -5.12
N LEU A 264 -2.47 -26.29 -4.83
CA LEU A 264 -2.07 -25.30 -5.83
C LEU A 264 -0.63 -25.52 -6.34
N LEU A 265 0.31 -25.91 -5.48
CA LEU A 265 1.70 -26.23 -5.89
C LEU A 265 1.78 -27.43 -6.84
N ASN A 266 0.83 -28.37 -6.73
CA ASN A 266 0.75 -29.54 -7.61
C ASN A 266 -0.01 -29.24 -8.93
N ASP A 267 -0.75 -28.13 -9.02
CA ASP A 267 -1.43 -27.69 -10.23
C ASP A 267 -0.70 -26.54 -10.92
N LYS A 268 0.29 -26.89 -11.73
CA LYS A 268 1.08 -25.90 -12.48
C LYS A 268 0.24 -25.10 -13.48
N THR A 269 -0.80 -25.70 -14.02
CA THR A 269 -1.70 -25.06 -15.00
C THR A 269 -2.50 -23.96 -14.31
N GLU A 270 -3.06 -24.24 -13.15
CA GLU A 270 -3.79 -23.26 -12.35
C GLU A 270 -2.85 -22.14 -11.85
N CYS A 271 -1.66 -22.47 -11.38
CA CYS A 271 -0.64 -21.48 -11.03
C CYS A 271 -0.34 -20.55 -12.20
N GLN A 272 -0.15 -21.09 -13.41
CA GLN A 272 0.11 -20.28 -14.59
C GLN A 272 -1.08 -19.38 -14.94
N ARG A 273 -2.31 -19.92 -14.90
CA ARG A 273 -3.55 -19.17 -15.17
C ARG A 273 -3.70 -17.99 -14.21
N LEU A 274 -3.57 -18.22 -12.92
CA LEU A 274 -3.65 -17.17 -11.89
C LEU A 274 -2.58 -16.10 -12.10
N GLY A 275 -1.35 -16.50 -12.37
CA GLY A 275 -0.23 -15.58 -12.60
C GLY A 275 -0.42 -14.72 -13.86
N ASP A 276 -0.91 -15.31 -14.96
CA ASP A 276 -1.19 -14.57 -16.20
C ASP A 276 -2.35 -13.59 -16.01
N ASN A 277 -3.40 -13.98 -15.30
CA ASN A 277 -4.52 -13.09 -14.97
C ASN A 277 -4.08 -11.97 -14.03
N ALA A 278 -3.27 -12.27 -13.02
CA ALA A 278 -2.67 -11.26 -12.14
C ALA A 278 -1.89 -10.20 -12.95
N ARG A 279 -1.09 -10.65 -13.91
CA ARG A 279 -0.35 -9.74 -14.81
C ARG A 279 -1.27 -8.88 -15.68
N LYS A 280 -2.34 -9.45 -16.25
CA LYS A 280 -3.33 -8.69 -17.02
C LYS A 280 -3.98 -7.60 -16.17
N LYS A 281 -4.43 -7.95 -14.97
CA LYS A 281 -5.02 -7.00 -14.00
C LYS A 281 -4.02 -5.91 -13.59
N TYR A 282 -2.77 -6.28 -13.32
CA TYR A 282 -1.71 -5.31 -13.03
C TYR A 282 -1.54 -4.28 -14.16
N LEU A 283 -1.45 -4.73 -15.41
CA LEU A 283 -1.31 -3.84 -16.57
C LEU A 283 -2.51 -2.92 -16.75
N ALA A 284 -3.71 -3.43 -16.51
CA ALA A 284 -4.96 -2.69 -16.66
C ALA A 284 -5.16 -1.60 -15.59
N HIS A 285 -4.70 -1.85 -14.34
CA HIS A 285 -5.09 -1.04 -13.20
C HIS A 285 -3.93 -0.50 -12.34
N PHE A 286 -2.81 -1.23 -12.23
CA PHE A 286 -1.80 -1.01 -11.17
C PHE A 286 -0.41 -0.66 -11.70
N SER A 287 -0.26 -0.46 -13.00
CA SER A 287 0.99 0.05 -13.55
C SER A 287 1.17 1.54 -13.22
N ARG A 288 2.42 1.99 -13.15
CA ARG A 288 2.71 3.43 -12.98
C ARG A 288 2.07 4.30 -14.06
N PHE A 289 1.89 3.76 -15.26
CA PHE A 289 1.20 4.45 -16.34
C PHE A 289 -0.28 4.68 -16.00
N GLN A 290 -0.96 3.69 -15.45
CA GLN A 290 -2.36 3.84 -15.03
C GLN A 290 -2.49 4.80 -13.84
N LEU A 291 -1.59 4.72 -12.86
CA LEU A 291 -1.52 5.72 -11.79
C LEU A 291 -1.33 7.14 -12.35
N GLY A 292 -0.45 7.30 -13.36
CA GLY A 292 -0.25 8.58 -14.05
C GLY A 292 -1.55 9.09 -14.65
N LYS A 293 -2.29 8.28 -15.41
CA LYS A 293 -3.60 8.65 -15.98
C LYS A 293 -4.60 9.08 -14.92
N GLN A 294 -4.71 8.33 -13.82
CA GLN A 294 -5.63 8.65 -12.73
C GLN A 294 -5.25 9.98 -12.06
N ASN A 295 -3.97 10.23 -11.83
CA ASN A 295 -3.50 11.51 -11.30
C ASN A 295 -3.76 12.68 -12.26
N THR A 296 -3.57 12.48 -13.58
CA THR A 296 -3.91 13.49 -14.60
C THR A 296 -5.38 13.85 -14.52
N ALA A 297 -6.28 12.87 -14.43
CA ALA A 297 -7.71 13.13 -14.28
C ALA A 297 -8.05 13.95 -13.02
N ILE A 298 -7.29 13.78 -11.91
CA ILE A 298 -7.44 14.63 -10.72
C ILE A 298 -7.08 16.08 -11.05
N PHE A 299 -5.98 16.29 -11.76
CA PHE A 299 -5.52 17.64 -12.12
C PHE A 299 -6.48 18.33 -13.08
N GLU A 300 -6.96 17.62 -14.11
CA GLU A 300 -7.96 18.12 -15.07
C GLU A 300 -9.29 18.51 -14.35
N LYS A 301 -9.74 17.70 -13.40
CA LYS A 301 -10.90 18.04 -12.57
C LYS A 301 -10.69 19.34 -11.78
N VAL A 302 -9.54 19.47 -11.12
CA VAL A 302 -9.19 20.66 -10.35
C VAL A 302 -9.11 21.90 -11.24
N GLU A 303 -8.48 21.78 -12.41
CA GLU A 303 -8.33 22.86 -13.40
C GLU A 303 -9.69 23.30 -13.95
N PHE A 304 -10.53 22.35 -14.34
CA PHE A 304 -11.90 22.63 -14.82
C PHE A 304 -12.72 23.42 -13.79
N GLU A 305 -12.64 23.03 -12.51
CA GLU A 305 -13.34 23.75 -11.44
C GLU A 305 -12.77 25.15 -11.17
N MET A 306 -11.49 25.36 -11.39
CA MET A 306 -10.87 26.68 -11.29
C MET A 306 -11.37 27.58 -12.41
N ASN A 307 -11.33 27.10 -13.66
CA ASN A 307 -11.75 27.86 -14.83
C ASN A 307 -13.24 28.20 -14.82
N SER A 308 -14.07 27.29 -14.33
CA SER A 308 -15.54 27.53 -14.21
C SER A 308 -15.92 28.60 -13.19
N LYS A 309 -15.03 28.96 -12.25
CA LYS A 309 -15.22 30.10 -11.33
C LYS A 309 -14.97 31.47 -11.99
N TYR A 310 -14.21 31.51 -13.07
CA TYR A 310 -13.96 32.74 -13.82
C TYR A 310 -15.04 33.03 -14.86
N LEU A 311 -15.95 32.08 -15.12
CA LEU A 311 -17.08 32.23 -16.04
C LEU A 311 -18.40 32.63 -15.35
N LYS A 312 -18.39 32.79 -14.04
CA LYS A 312 -19.48 33.33 -13.22
C LYS A 312 -19.07 34.66 -12.58
#